data_e16f5537ff33f8dcc0aa8f7568499ba0
#
_entry.id   e16f5537ff33f8dcc0aa8f7568499ba0
#
_cell.length_a   1.000
_cell.length_b   1.000
_cell.length_c   1.000
_cell.angle_alpha   90.00
_cell.angle_beta   90.00
_cell.angle_gamma   90.00
#
_symmetry.space_group_name_H-M   'P 1'
#
loop_
_entity.id
_entity.type
_entity.pdbx_description
1 polymer ?
#
loop_
_entity_poly.entity_id
_entity_poly.type
_entity_poly.pdbx_seq_one_letter_code
_entity_poly.pdbx_strand_id
1 'polypeptide(L)'
;SERLDTINHLKLKYGKTIDDILQYQDKKQSYLDELNNYSEKIDQIKGLITESREKLQVLSERASKIRKTAAKELQNSITDALKDLNFLSVDFKINITKKDKITDKGFDNVEFMISTNPGEPVRPLAKVASGGELSRIMLAIKSLLAGEDEIETLIFDEIDTGISGKTASMVAEKLAKISANHQVICISHLSQIAAMADSHYLIKKDMEDNSTATNIVK
;
A
#
# COMPACT_ATOMS: atom_id res chain seq x y z
N SER A 1 -0.76 80.23 15.58
CA SER A 1 0.57 79.81 15.11
C SER A 1 0.40 78.35 14.55
N GLU A 2 0.83 78.11 13.30
CA GLU A 2 0.72 76.87 12.61
C GLU A 2 1.11 75.64 13.47
N ARG A 3 2.14 75.76 14.27
CA ARG A 3 2.61 74.69 15.17
C ARG A 3 1.59 74.35 16.26
N LEU A 4 0.88 75.37 16.78
CA LEU A 4 -0.17 75.16 17.81
C LEU A 4 -1.42 74.46 17.20
N ASP A 5 -1.76 74.85 15.98
CA ASP A 5 -2.88 74.29 15.24
C ASP A 5 -2.60 72.83 14.88
N THR A 6 -1.38 72.48 14.48
CA THR A 6 -0.93 71.11 14.23
C THR A 6 -1.05 70.25 15.51
N ILE A 7 -0.56 70.76 16.66
CA ILE A 7 -0.66 70.08 17.94
C ILE A 7 -2.12 69.83 18.33
N ASN A 8 -2.96 70.83 18.20
CA ASN A 8 -4.38 70.72 18.51
C ASN A 8 -5.09 69.74 17.60
N HIS A 9 -4.74 69.72 16.32
CA HIS A 9 -5.28 68.72 15.36
C HIS A 9 -4.87 67.28 15.73
N LEU A 10 -3.60 67.06 16.10
CA LEU A 10 -3.11 65.78 16.57
C LEU A 10 -3.80 65.33 17.86
N LYS A 11 -4.02 66.25 18.81
CA LYS A 11 -4.77 65.96 20.04
C LYS A 11 -6.20 65.58 19.79
N LEU A 12 -6.90 66.16 18.86
CA LEU A 12 -8.26 65.84 18.47
C LEU A 12 -8.35 64.44 17.86
N LYS A 13 -7.30 64.02 17.16
CA LYS A 13 -7.29 62.77 16.41
C LYS A 13 -6.75 61.56 17.18
N TYR A 14 -5.74 61.77 18.02
CA TYR A 14 -4.97 60.68 18.60
C TYR A 14 -4.93 60.64 20.14
N GLY A 15 -5.40 61.72 20.85
CA GLY A 15 -5.44 61.75 22.30
C GLY A 15 -5.54 63.16 22.84
N LYS A 16 -5.93 63.36 24.09
CA LYS A 16 -6.16 64.71 24.71
C LYS A 16 -4.89 65.39 25.14
N THR A 17 -3.83 64.60 25.38
CA THR A 17 -2.53 65.14 25.82
C THR A 17 -1.45 64.75 24.81
N ILE A 18 -0.26 65.39 24.93
CA ILE A 18 0.90 64.94 24.11
C ILE A 18 1.33 63.56 24.47
N ASP A 19 1.27 63.15 25.73
CA ASP A 19 1.61 61.82 26.21
C ASP A 19 0.68 60.78 25.60
N ASP A 20 -0.62 61.07 25.48
CA ASP A 20 -1.55 60.16 24.81
C ASP A 20 -1.18 59.92 23.33
N ILE A 21 -0.74 60.96 22.62
CA ILE A 21 -0.31 60.86 21.21
C ILE A 21 0.94 59.99 21.09
N LEU A 22 1.92 60.21 21.98
CA LEU A 22 3.16 59.41 21.98
C LEU A 22 2.87 57.95 22.33
N GLN A 23 2.04 57.69 23.31
CA GLN A 23 1.60 56.29 23.62
C GLN A 23 0.87 55.66 22.46
N TYR A 24 0.03 56.40 21.76
CA TYR A 24 -0.65 55.88 20.55
C TYR A 24 0.36 55.56 19.45
N GLN A 25 1.37 56.42 19.23
CA GLN A 25 2.45 56.19 18.28
C GLN A 25 3.22 54.92 18.64
N ASP A 26 3.68 54.78 19.89
CA ASP A 26 4.44 53.60 20.34
C ASP A 26 3.63 52.33 20.19
N LYS A 27 2.36 52.35 20.54
CA LYS A 27 1.46 51.20 20.34
C LYS A 27 1.31 50.81 18.88
N LYS A 28 1.21 51.81 17.97
CA LYS A 28 1.11 51.55 16.52
C LYS A 28 2.44 51.09 15.93
N GLN A 29 3.55 51.62 16.41
CA GLN A 29 4.87 51.15 16.02
C GLN A 29 5.10 49.70 16.43
N SER A 30 4.82 49.35 17.68
CA SER A 30 4.91 47.96 18.17
C SER A 30 4.04 46.98 17.34
N TYR A 31 2.84 47.42 16.98
CA TYR A 31 1.95 46.62 16.12
C TYR A 31 2.50 46.43 14.70
N LEU A 32 3.11 47.48 14.11
CA LEU A 32 3.77 47.39 12.81
C LEU A 32 4.98 46.45 12.85
N ASP A 33 5.79 46.54 13.91
CA ASP A 33 6.94 45.67 14.09
C ASP A 33 6.52 44.20 14.25
N GLU A 34 5.42 43.95 14.95
CA GLU A 34 4.82 42.59 15.07
C GLU A 34 4.34 42.06 13.71
N LEU A 35 3.63 42.90 12.93
CA LEU A 35 3.18 42.54 11.59
C LEU A 35 4.33 42.22 10.63
N ASN A 36 5.39 43.02 10.68
CA ASN A 36 6.60 42.79 9.88
C ASN A 36 7.28 41.47 10.26
N ASN A 37 7.40 41.19 11.56
CA ASN A 37 7.93 39.93 12.05
C ASN A 37 7.10 38.70 11.58
N TYR A 38 5.77 38.82 11.54
CA TYR A 38 4.91 37.75 10.98
C TYR A 38 5.14 37.57 9.48
N SER A 39 5.28 38.66 8.71
CA SER A 39 5.56 38.59 7.28
C SER A 39 6.86 37.84 6.99
N GLU A 40 7.94 38.19 7.69
CA GLU A 40 9.23 37.54 7.56
C GLU A 40 9.17 36.05 7.91
N LYS A 41 8.47 35.68 9.01
CA LYS A 41 8.26 34.29 9.40
C LYS A 41 7.47 33.51 8.35
N ILE A 42 6.44 34.10 7.76
CA ILE A 42 5.66 33.49 6.70
C ILE A 42 6.55 33.20 5.48
N ASP A 43 7.39 34.11 5.09
CA ASP A 43 8.27 33.95 3.94
C ASP A 43 9.36 32.90 4.20
N GLN A 44 9.92 32.85 5.42
CA GLN A 44 10.82 31.78 5.85
C GLN A 44 10.14 30.39 5.79
N ILE A 45 8.91 30.28 6.32
CA ILE A 45 8.15 29.01 6.29
C ILE A 45 7.83 28.59 4.85
N LYS A 46 7.44 29.53 3.98
CA LYS A 46 7.22 29.24 2.55
C LYS A 46 8.50 28.73 1.87
N GLY A 47 9.64 29.31 2.19
CA GLY A 47 10.94 28.85 1.71
C GLY A 47 11.22 27.40 2.14
N LEU A 48 11.05 27.08 3.42
CA LEU A 48 11.23 25.73 3.96
C LEU A 48 10.27 24.71 3.34
N ILE A 49 9.01 25.10 3.10
CA ILE A 49 8.02 24.26 2.42
C ILE A 49 8.48 23.96 0.99
N THR A 50 8.96 24.95 0.25
CA THR A 50 9.43 24.79 -1.12
C THR A 50 10.62 23.84 -1.18
N GLU A 51 11.64 24.06 -0.35
CA GLU A 51 12.82 23.19 -0.25
C GLU A 51 12.44 21.75 0.11
N SER A 52 11.53 21.58 1.09
CA SER A 52 11.07 20.26 1.50
C SER A 52 10.30 19.54 0.40
N ARG A 53 9.48 20.25 -0.39
CA ARG A 53 8.77 19.70 -1.54
C ARG A 53 9.73 19.24 -2.64
N GLU A 54 10.76 20.02 -2.93
CA GLU A 54 11.78 19.66 -3.93
C GLU A 54 12.54 18.39 -3.51
N LYS A 55 12.99 18.32 -2.25
CA LYS A 55 13.61 17.11 -1.70
C LYS A 55 12.70 15.89 -1.78
N LEU A 56 11.43 16.05 -1.42
CA LEU A 56 10.44 14.98 -1.48
C LEU A 56 10.20 14.51 -2.91
N GLN A 57 10.15 15.43 -3.88
CA GLN A 57 10.00 15.10 -5.29
C GLN A 57 11.18 14.24 -5.79
N VAL A 58 12.42 14.66 -5.52
CA VAL A 58 13.63 13.93 -5.92
C VAL A 58 13.67 12.52 -5.32
N LEU A 59 13.36 12.41 -4.01
CA LEU A 59 13.33 11.11 -3.34
C LEU A 59 12.24 10.19 -3.90
N SER A 60 11.06 10.74 -4.20
CA SER A 60 9.95 10.00 -4.80
C SER A 60 10.28 9.50 -6.21
N GLU A 61 10.95 10.31 -7.02
CA GLU A 61 11.41 9.91 -8.36
C GLU A 61 12.45 8.80 -8.30
N ARG A 62 13.40 8.90 -7.36
CA ARG A 62 14.39 7.83 -7.12
C ARG A 62 13.72 6.54 -6.68
N ALA A 63 12.76 6.59 -5.74
CA ALA A 63 11.98 5.44 -5.31
C ALA A 63 11.19 4.82 -6.47
N SER A 64 10.53 5.64 -7.29
CA SER A 64 9.79 5.18 -8.46
C SER A 64 10.68 4.45 -9.47
N LYS A 65 11.88 4.97 -9.73
CA LYS A 65 12.83 4.32 -10.63
C LYS A 65 13.23 2.93 -10.13
N ILE A 66 13.56 2.81 -8.83
CA ILE A 66 13.92 1.52 -8.21
C ILE A 66 12.74 0.55 -8.30
N ARG A 67 11.52 0.99 -7.94
CA ARG A 67 10.31 0.16 -8.01
C ARG A 67 10.03 -0.37 -9.42
N LYS A 68 10.17 0.47 -10.44
CA LYS A 68 9.96 0.05 -11.85
C LYS A 68 10.94 -1.01 -12.28
N THR A 69 12.21 -0.93 -11.85
CA THR A 69 13.20 -1.96 -12.12
C THR A 69 12.85 -3.27 -11.40
N ALA A 70 12.61 -3.22 -10.09
CA ALA A 70 12.24 -4.38 -9.29
C ALA A 70 10.91 -5.02 -9.76
N ALA A 71 9.93 -4.19 -10.14
CA ALA A 71 8.66 -4.68 -10.67
C ALA A 71 8.83 -5.51 -11.94
N LYS A 72 9.76 -5.14 -12.83
CA LYS A 72 10.02 -5.89 -14.05
C LYS A 72 10.64 -7.27 -13.76
N GLU A 73 11.55 -7.34 -12.82
CA GLU A 73 12.19 -8.59 -12.39
C GLU A 73 11.15 -9.49 -11.68
N LEU A 74 10.39 -8.92 -10.74
CA LEU A 74 9.34 -9.64 -10.03
C LEU A 74 8.23 -10.14 -10.97
N GLN A 75 7.83 -9.33 -11.96
CA GLN A 75 6.85 -9.74 -12.98
C GLN A 75 7.29 -11.01 -13.72
N ASN A 76 8.56 -11.06 -14.14
CA ASN A 76 9.09 -12.25 -14.83
C ASN A 76 9.10 -13.46 -13.91
N SER A 77 9.59 -13.31 -12.68
CA SER A 77 9.63 -14.39 -11.69
C SER A 77 8.24 -14.94 -11.36
N ILE A 78 7.24 -14.04 -11.19
CA ILE A 78 5.85 -14.47 -10.96
C ILE A 78 5.30 -15.19 -12.19
N THR A 79 5.55 -14.69 -13.40
CA THR A 79 5.09 -15.33 -14.64
C THR A 79 5.63 -16.76 -14.75
N ASP A 80 6.91 -16.97 -14.45
CA ASP A 80 7.50 -18.31 -14.50
C ASP A 80 6.96 -19.21 -13.39
N ALA A 81 6.80 -18.71 -12.17
CA ALA A 81 6.18 -19.45 -11.08
C ALA A 81 4.72 -19.85 -11.37
N LEU A 82 3.98 -19.04 -12.13
CA LEU A 82 2.61 -19.34 -12.57
C LEU A 82 2.59 -20.44 -13.65
N LYS A 83 3.54 -20.43 -14.59
CA LYS A 83 3.67 -21.51 -15.58
C LYS A 83 3.88 -22.88 -14.92
N ASP A 84 4.70 -22.91 -13.86
CA ASP A 84 4.87 -24.13 -13.04
C ASP A 84 3.56 -24.64 -12.44
N LEU A 85 2.61 -23.76 -12.15
CA LEU A 85 1.29 -24.09 -11.61
C LEU A 85 0.21 -24.30 -12.70
N ASN A 86 0.67 -24.60 -13.93
CA ASN A 86 -0.18 -24.90 -15.10
C ASN A 86 -0.96 -23.71 -15.68
N PHE A 87 -0.53 -22.47 -15.42
CA PHE A 87 -1.03 -21.31 -16.14
C PHE A 87 -0.26 -21.13 -17.46
N LEU A 88 -0.59 -21.95 -18.46
CA LEU A 88 0.20 -22.06 -19.70
C LEU A 88 0.20 -20.80 -20.56
N SER A 89 -0.82 -19.96 -20.43
CA SER A 89 -1.04 -18.75 -21.25
C SER A 89 -1.23 -17.51 -20.40
N VAL A 90 -0.52 -17.42 -19.26
CA VAL A 90 -0.66 -16.29 -18.33
C VAL A 90 0.05 -15.04 -18.85
N ASP A 91 -0.63 -13.91 -18.79
CA ASP A 91 -0.03 -12.58 -18.94
C ASP A 91 -0.16 -11.87 -17.57
N PHE A 92 0.95 -11.74 -16.86
CA PHE A 92 1.03 -11.06 -15.57
C PHE A 92 1.80 -9.76 -15.72
N LYS A 93 1.25 -8.67 -15.22
CA LYS A 93 1.84 -7.33 -15.29
C LYS A 93 1.77 -6.61 -13.96
N ILE A 94 2.81 -5.87 -13.63
CA ILE A 94 2.82 -4.93 -12.51
C ILE A 94 2.68 -3.52 -13.09
N ASN A 95 1.49 -2.95 -12.95
CA ASN A 95 1.18 -1.60 -13.42
C ASN A 95 1.57 -0.58 -12.36
N ILE A 96 2.43 0.38 -12.73
CA ILE A 96 2.87 1.47 -11.85
C ILE A 96 2.46 2.79 -12.47
N THR A 97 1.49 3.45 -11.84
CA THR A 97 0.98 4.77 -12.24
C THR A 97 1.34 5.83 -11.22
N LYS A 98 1.42 7.08 -11.65
CA LYS A 98 1.71 8.21 -10.76
C LYS A 98 0.41 8.73 -10.14
N LYS A 99 0.40 8.92 -8.81
CA LYS A 99 -0.66 9.61 -8.06
C LYS A 99 -0.49 11.12 -8.17
N ASP A 100 -1.58 11.86 -8.03
CA ASP A 100 -1.57 13.33 -8.04
C ASP A 100 -0.85 13.92 -6.82
N LYS A 101 -0.82 13.21 -5.70
CA LYS A 101 -0.20 13.65 -4.45
C LYS A 101 0.90 12.69 -4.02
N ILE A 102 2.01 13.25 -3.53
CA ILE A 102 3.07 12.48 -2.88
C ILE A 102 2.61 12.11 -1.47
N THR A 103 2.78 10.84 -1.11
CA THR A 103 2.49 10.29 0.22
C THR A 103 3.79 9.93 0.94
N ASP A 104 3.71 9.41 2.16
CA ASP A 104 4.83 8.83 2.91
C ASP A 104 5.56 7.70 2.15
N LYS A 105 4.85 7.03 1.21
CA LYS A 105 5.37 5.99 0.32
C LYS A 105 5.76 6.47 -1.07
N GLY A 106 5.79 7.79 -1.30
CA GLY A 106 6.03 8.41 -2.60
C GLY A 106 4.74 8.57 -3.42
N PHE A 107 4.87 8.71 -4.74
CA PHE A 107 3.74 8.99 -5.63
C PHE A 107 3.27 7.78 -6.46
N ASP A 108 3.88 6.61 -6.32
CA ASP A 108 3.50 5.45 -7.12
C ASP A 108 2.21 4.81 -6.60
N ASN A 109 1.35 4.42 -7.54
CA ASN A 109 0.28 3.47 -7.35
C ASN A 109 0.67 2.18 -8.06
N VAL A 110 0.74 1.07 -7.31
CA VAL A 110 1.14 -0.24 -7.83
C VAL A 110 -0.08 -1.13 -7.86
N GLU A 111 -0.36 -1.74 -9.01
CA GLU A 111 -1.47 -2.65 -9.20
C GLU A 111 -1.02 -3.89 -9.96
N PHE A 112 -1.33 -5.07 -9.43
CA PHE A 112 -1.09 -6.34 -10.09
C PHE A 112 -2.24 -6.64 -11.05
N MET A 113 -1.87 -6.91 -12.29
CA MET A 113 -2.78 -7.19 -13.39
C MET A 113 -2.50 -8.58 -13.93
N ILE A 114 -3.54 -9.33 -14.27
CA ILE A 114 -3.40 -10.68 -14.79
C ILE A 114 -4.45 -10.99 -15.86
N SER A 115 -4.08 -11.81 -16.83
CA SER A 115 -4.97 -12.62 -17.67
C SER A 115 -4.50 -14.06 -17.60
N THR A 116 -5.42 -14.98 -17.33
CA THR A 116 -5.16 -16.44 -17.27
C THR A 116 -5.54 -17.16 -18.56
N ASN A 117 -6.23 -16.48 -19.48
CA ASN A 117 -6.72 -17.06 -20.73
C ASN A 117 -6.13 -16.33 -21.96
N PRO A 118 -5.80 -17.07 -23.03
CA PRO A 118 -5.36 -16.46 -24.27
C PRO A 118 -6.41 -15.52 -24.86
N GLY A 119 -5.98 -14.32 -25.25
CA GLY A 119 -6.85 -13.33 -25.91
C GLY A 119 -7.73 -12.50 -24.99
N GLU A 120 -7.76 -12.78 -23.68
CA GLU A 120 -8.44 -11.93 -22.72
C GLU A 120 -7.54 -10.73 -22.30
N PRO A 121 -8.12 -9.53 -22.11
CA PRO A 121 -7.36 -8.41 -21.61
C PRO A 121 -6.92 -8.64 -20.16
N VAL A 122 -5.73 -8.15 -19.80
CA VAL A 122 -5.28 -8.15 -18.40
C VAL A 122 -6.22 -7.30 -17.54
N ARG A 123 -6.56 -7.80 -16.37
CA ARG A 123 -7.45 -7.13 -15.39
C ARG A 123 -6.81 -7.14 -14.01
N PRO A 124 -7.21 -6.24 -13.09
CA PRO A 124 -6.72 -6.24 -11.73
C PRO A 124 -6.84 -7.61 -11.07
N LEU A 125 -5.79 -8.06 -10.39
CA LEU A 125 -5.76 -9.34 -9.66
C LEU A 125 -6.95 -9.49 -8.71
N ALA A 126 -7.36 -8.40 -8.05
CA ALA A 126 -8.53 -8.36 -7.18
C ALA A 126 -9.87 -8.68 -7.89
N LYS A 127 -9.90 -8.71 -9.23
CA LYS A 127 -11.09 -9.04 -10.05
C LYS A 127 -11.05 -10.45 -10.64
N VAL A 128 -10.12 -11.28 -10.22
CA VAL A 128 -10.09 -12.70 -10.61
C VAL A 128 -11.29 -13.40 -9.97
N ALA A 129 -12.09 -14.08 -10.78
CA ALA A 129 -13.38 -14.63 -10.36
C ALA A 129 -13.29 -16.04 -9.78
N SER A 130 -12.24 -16.82 -10.13
CA SER A 130 -12.08 -18.21 -9.67
C SER A 130 -11.29 -18.29 -8.37
N GLY A 131 -11.87 -18.88 -7.33
CA GLY A 131 -11.21 -19.10 -6.04
C GLY A 131 -9.95 -19.93 -6.16
N GLY A 132 -10.02 -21.06 -6.87
CA GLY A 132 -8.87 -21.93 -7.09
C GLY A 132 -7.75 -21.31 -7.91
N GLU A 133 -8.08 -20.49 -8.94
CA GLU A 133 -7.07 -19.73 -9.68
C GLU A 133 -6.40 -18.69 -8.78
N LEU A 134 -7.18 -17.94 -8.02
CA LEU A 134 -6.66 -16.93 -7.10
C LEU A 134 -5.74 -17.55 -6.04
N SER A 135 -6.13 -18.67 -5.44
CA SER A 135 -5.32 -19.41 -4.46
C SER A 135 -3.98 -19.85 -5.05
N ARG A 136 -3.95 -20.38 -6.28
CA ARG A 136 -2.69 -20.74 -6.94
C ARG A 136 -1.84 -19.54 -7.34
N ILE A 137 -2.45 -18.43 -7.77
CA ILE A 137 -1.73 -17.18 -8.06
C ILE A 137 -1.09 -16.65 -6.77
N MET A 138 -1.83 -16.66 -5.67
CA MET A 138 -1.29 -16.25 -4.36
C MET A 138 -0.18 -17.19 -3.89
N LEU A 139 -0.30 -18.52 -4.12
CA LEU A 139 0.77 -19.47 -3.84
C LEU A 139 2.05 -19.14 -4.63
N ALA A 140 1.93 -18.84 -5.94
CA ALA A 140 3.07 -18.44 -6.76
C ALA A 140 3.76 -17.18 -6.21
N ILE A 141 2.99 -16.15 -5.89
CA ILE A 141 3.50 -14.90 -5.35
C ILE A 141 4.17 -15.12 -3.98
N LYS A 142 3.50 -15.82 -3.07
CA LYS A 142 4.01 -16.12 -1.73
C LYS A 142 5.25 -17.00 -1.75
N SER A 143 5.36 -17.93 -2.69
CA SER A 143 6.55 -18.79 -2.83
C SER A 143 7.82 -18.00 -3.21
N LEU A 144 7.67 -16.85 -3.87
CA LEU A 144 8.78 -15.96 -4.24
C LEU A 144 9.14 -14.98 -3.11
N LEU A 145 8.18 -14.65 -2.25
CA LEU A 145 8.33 -13.64 -1.20
C LEU A 145 8.47 -14.26 0.21
N ALA A 146 8.56 -15.58 0.32
CA ALA A 146 8.55 -16.31 1.59
C ALA A 146 9.62 -15.85 2.61
N GLY A 147 10.74 -15.26 2.14
CA GLY A 147 11.79 -14.72 3.02
C GLY A 147 11.56 -13.28 3.49
N GLU A 148 10.61 -12.57 2.87
CA GLU A 148 10.34 -11.15 3.11
C GLU A 148 8.95 -10.91 3.74
N ASP A 149 8.17 -11.99 3.94
CA ASP A 149 6.80 -11.93 4.42
C ASP A 149 6.73 -12.10 5.94
N GLU A 150 6.17 -11.11 6.63
CA GLU A 150 5.98 -11.12 8.09
C GLU A 150 4.74 -11.94 8.53
N ILE A 151 3.96 -12.49 7.57
CA ILE A 151 2.76 -13.27 7.86
C ILE A 151 3.14 -14.69 8.25
N GLU A 152 2.93 -15.06 9.50
CA GLU A 152 3.33 -16.36 10.03
C GLU A 152 2.45 -17.54 9.54
N THR A 153 1.16 -17.31 9.29
CA THR A 153 0.19 -18.36 8.92
C THR A 153 -0.47 -18.06 7.58
N LEU A 154 -0.43 -19.00 6.66
CA LEU A 154 -1.08 -18.94 5.35
C LEU A 154 -2.17 -20.01 5.25
N ILE A 155 -3.36 -19.61 4.81
CA ILE A 155 -4.50 -20.52 4.61
C ILE A 155 -4.83 -20.55 3.12
N PHE A 156 -4.79 -21.75 2.52
CA PHE A 156 -5.15 -21.98 1.14
C PHE A 156 -6.42 -22.81 1.06
N ASP A 157 -7.46 -22.23 0.51
CA ASP A 157 -8.73 -22.90 0.23
C ASP A 157 -8.93 -23.04 -1.27
N GLU A 158 -9.60 -24.12 -1.70
CA GLU A 158 -9.91 -24.43 -3.11
C GLU A 158 -8.66 -24.50 -4.04
N ILE A 159 -7.46 -24.65 -3.51
CA ILE A 159 -6.21 -24.58 -4.30
C ILE A 159 -6.12 -25.68 -5.35
N ASP A 160 -6.80 -26.78 -5.13
CA ASP A 160 -6.87 -27.96 -5.98
C ASP A 160 -8.04 -27.96 -6.96
N THR A 161 -8.88 -26.93 -6.96
CA THR A 161 -10.01 -26.82 -7.90
C THR A 161 -9.52 -26.71 -9.34
N GLY A 162 -10.02 -27.64 -10.20
CA GLY A 162 -9.71 -27.65 -11.62
C GLY A 162 -8.31 -28.17 -11.99
N ILE A 163 -7.59 -28.79 -11.05
CA ILE A 163 -6.29 -29.44 -11.31
C ILE A 163 -6.28 -30.89 -10.92
N SER A 164 -5.34 -31.65 -11.49
CA SER A 164 -5.10 -33.06 -11.18
C SER A 164 -3.68 -33.48 -11.56
N GLY A 165 -3.29 -34.69 -11.19
CA GLY A 165 -2.05 -35.32 -11.64
C GLY A 165 -0.81 -34.47 -11.37
N LYS A 166 -0.03 -34.19 -12.41
CA LYS A 166 1.25 -33.48 -12.30
C LYS A 166 1.11 -32.07 -11.69
N THR A 167 0.06 -31.34 -12.04
CA THR A 167 -0.17 -30.00 -11.50
C THR A 167 -0.41 -30.02 -10.00
N ALA A 168 -1.17 -31.02 -9.50
CA ALA A 168 -1.39 -31.19 -8.06
C ALA A 168 -0.08 -31.46 -7.31
N SER A 169 0.82 -32.28 -7.89
CA SER A 169 2.15 -32.51 -7.30
C SER A 169 3.00 -31.23 -7.25
N MET A 170 2.97 -30.40 -8.29
CA MET A 170 3.70 -29.15 -8.31
C MET A 170 3.14 -28.14 -7.29
N VAL A 171 1.83 -28.10 -7.10
CA VAL A 171 1.19 -27.30 -6.03
C VAL A 171 1.65 -27.80 -4.65
N ALA A 172 1.64 -29.12 -4.43
CA ALA A 172 2.06 -29.75 -3.19
C ALA A 172 3.53 -29.43 -2.85
N GLU A 173 4.44 -29.51 -3.83
CA GLU A 173 5.85 -29.16 -3.66
C GLU A 173 6.04 -27.68 -3.29
N LYS A 174 5.27 -26.76 -3.91
CA LYS A 174 5.34 -25.33 -3.57
C LYS A 174 4.79 -25.05 -2.17
N LEU A 175 3.70 -25.74 -1.76
CA LEU A 175 3.17 -25.64 -0.38
C LEU A 175 4.20 -26.14 0.64
N ALA A 176 4.83 -27.30 0.41
CA ALA A 176 5.88 -27.81 1.25
C ALA A 176 7.11 -26.89 1.35
N LYS A 177 7.45 -26.20 0.25
CA LYS A 177 8.55 -25.22 0.28
C LYS A 177 8.22 -23.99 1.14
N ILE A 178 6.99 -23.49 1.08
CA ILE A 178 6.55 -22.35 1.90
C ILE A 178 6.43 -22.75 3.37
N SER A 179 6.01 -23.98 3.69
CA SER A 179 5.84 -24.46 5.06
C SER A 179 7.15 -24.52 5.86
N ALA A 180 8.30 -24.44 5.21
CA ALA A 180 9.59 -24.30 5.90
C ALA A 180 9.72 -22.98 6.70
N ASN A 181 9.01 -21.92 6.31
CA ASN A 181 9.08 -20.61 6.95
C ASN A 181 7.72 -20.10 7.49
N HIS A 182 6.63 -20.77 7.15
CA HIS A 182 5.27 -20.36 7.51
C HIS A 182 4.46 -21.57 8.00
N GLN A 183 3.51 -21.35 8.89
CA GLN A 183 2.45 -22.33 9.11
C GLN A 183 1.52 -22.32 7.89
N VAL A 184 1.35 -23.47 7.24
CA VAL A 184 0.46 -23.60 6.08
C VAL A 184 -0.73 -24.48 6.46
N ILE A 185 -1.94 -23.94 6.31
CA ILE A 185 -3.20 -24.66 6.42
C ILE A 185 -3.78 -24.77 5.01
N CYS A 186 -3.99 -25.99 4.54
CA CYS A 186 -4.53 -26.24 3.20
C CYS A 186 -5.79 -27.10 3.27
N ILE A 187 -6.85 -26.64 2.62
CA ILE A 187 -8.09 -27.40 2.44
C ILE A 187 -8.04 -28.03 1.06
N SER A 188 -8.00 -29.37 0.98
CA SER A 188 -7.82 -30.12 -0.27
C SER A 188 -8.48 -31.45 -0.21
N HIS A 189 -8.92 -31.95 -1.38
CA HIS A 189 -9.42 -33.30 -1.57
C HIS A 189 -8.44 -34.21 -2.36
N LEU A 190 -7.31 -33.66 -2.80
CA LEU A 190 -6.32 -34.38 -3.59
C LEU A 190 -5.27 -35.06 -2.71
N SER A 191 -5.11 -36.36 -2.91
CA SER A 191 -4.13 -37.20 -2.18
C SER A 191 -2.69 -36.73 -2.37
N GLN A 192 -2.34 -36.15 -3.54
CA GLN A 192 -1.01 -35.65 -3.83
C GLN A 192 -0.65 -34.45 -2.91
N ILE A 193 -1.63 -33.60 -2.60
CA ILE A 193 -1.43 -32.44 -1.69
C ILE A 193 -1.39 -32.95 -0.24
N ALA A 194 -2.33 -33.85 0.11
CA ALA A 194 -2.38 -34.45 1.44
C ALA A 194 -1.07 -35.17 1.79
N ALA A 195 -0.49 -35.93 0.86
CA ALA A 195 0.73 -36.72 1.09
C ALA A 195 1.97 -35.86 1.50
N MET A 196 1.95 -34.54 1.24
CA MET A 196 3.05 -33.62 1.59
C MET A 196 2.84 -32.92 2.94
N ALA A 197 1.72 -33.16 3.62
CA ALA A 197 1.40 -32.50 4.88
C ALA A 197 2.01 -33.25 6.09
N ASP A 198 2.50 -32.51 7.07
CA ASP A 198 3.01 -33.05 8.35
C ASP A 198 1.88 -33.50 9.26
N SER A 199 0.70 -32.94 9.14
CA SER A 199 -0.49 -33.26 9.93
C SER A 199 -1.74 -33.27 9.06
N HIS A 200 -2.59 -34.28 9.26
CA HIS A 200 -3.82 -34.48 8.52
C HIS A 200 -5.03 -34.34 9.41
N TYR A 201 -6.05 -33.65 8.93
CA TYR A 201 -7.34 -33.54 9.58
C TYR A 201 -8.43 -33.89 8.58
N LEU A 202 -9.23 -34.91 8.91
CA LEU A 202 -10.35 -35.36 8.08
C LEU A 202 -11.64 -34.69 8.55
N ILE A 203 -12.32 -33.99 7.66
CA ILE A 203 -13.65 -33.46 7.88
C ILE A 203 -14.67 -34.54 7.49
N LYS A 204 -15.46 -35.00 8.48
CA LYS A 204 -16.56 -35.93 8.29
C LYS A 204 -17.89 -35.27 8.57
N LYS A 205 -18.86 -35.54 7.73
CA LYS A 205 -20.26 -35.18 7.95
C LYS A 205 -21.04 -36.45 8.32
N ASP A 206 -21.48 -36.51 9.56
CA ASP A 206 -22.28 -37.60 10.06
C ASP A 206 -23.75 -37.16 10.12
N MET A 207 -24.67 -38.01 9.65
CA MET A 207 -26.11 -37.76 9.78
C MET A 207 -26.58 -38.49 11.03
N GLU A 208 -27.00 -37.75 12.03
CA GLU A 208 -27.66 -38.21 13.23
C GLU A 208 -29.06 -37.63 13.31
N ASP A 209 -30.09 -38.50 13.38
CA ASP A 209 -31.52 -38.15 13.66
C ASP A 209 -32.01 -36.82 13.00
N ASN A 210 -31.94 -36.73 11.67
CA ASN A 210 -32.36 -35.57 10.88
C ASN A 210 -31.50 -34.29 11.06
N SER A 211 -30.34 -34.38 11.71
CA SER A 211 -29.36 -33.32 11.78
C SER A 211 -28.01 -33.73 11.16
N THR A 212 -27.26 -32.79 10.60
CA THR A 212 -25.91 -33.03 10.09
C THR A 212 -24.90 -32.47 11.06
N ALA A 213 -24.10 -33.35 11.67
CA ALA A 213 -22.94 -32.96 12.47
C ALA A 213 -21.67 -32.96 11.63
N THR A 214 -20.82 -31.96 11.77
CA THR A 214 -19.50 -31.94 11.11
C THR A 214 -18.42 -32.16 12.17
N ASN A 215 -17.66 -33.20 12.03
CA ASN A 215 -16.59 -33.60 12.93
C ASN A 215 -15.23 -33.50 12.24
N ILE A 216 -14.21 -33.05 13.00
CA ILE A 216 -12.82 -32.99 12.54
C ILE A 216 -12.04 -34.06 13.31
N VAL A 217 -11.43 -34.96 12.58
CA VAL A 217 -10.63 -36.08 13.13
C VAL A 217 -9.20 -35.96 12.63
N LYS A 218 -8.22 -36.10 13.55
CA LYS A 218 -6.79 -36.10 13.22
C LYS A 218 -6.37 -37.49 12.75
#